data_49346f5bb0a39889fe8fd7fa895fd3dc
#
_entry.id   49346f5bb0a39889fe8fd7fa895fd3dc
#
_cell.length_a   1.000
_cell.length_b   1.000
_cell.length_c   1.000
_cell.angle_alpha   90.00
_cell.angle_beta   90.00
_cell.angle_gamma   90.00
#
_symmetry.space_group_name_H-M   'P 1'
#
loop_
_entity.id
_entity.type
_entity.pdbx_description
1 polymer ?
#
loop_
_entity_poly.entity_id
_entity_poly.type
_entity_poly.pdbx_seq_one_letter_code
_entity_poly.pdbx_strand_id
1 'polypeptide(L)'
;MKNKPYPYYTNEEYHDLKQMVYSKAEKIPYKPAFSFSAAKNAVVTKTFKDFCDDVEAFGTYLLANGYSGHTGIIGENSYEWLVAFFAVVNMGAVAVPIAKDLSADEIAQLIEKADCDAVLVSKSYADLVSVQDGIKLLSLNDIPTYINSGLERIQSGDTSFRNSQINADKMAAIFFTSGTTGSSKGVMLSHKNMISDTIFACRNFRLTGDSIAVLPFNHTFGLITAIMAQFNYEFCSFINKSTKRVSQDLLTAKPVGTFMVPLFIETFYRTIISTAEKTGKLKKLQTAEKISNALLNVGIDLRKQLFKSVRNAFGGNIEYIICGGAPLEEKYVKKFRSWGVYLYNGYGITECSPVVSVNRNSYWRDGSVGPVLKGCEVRIVADGEVLVKGDNVMLGYYNDEQSTAETLVDGWYHTGDLGHIDTDGFLFLTGRKKNLIILSNGENVSPEEIEARILNDDAVSEVVVYDDGGQIVAEIYPADGFLDDKPHFDSLIRQINDGQPKYKQVSVVKLRKSEFQKNATKKIIRYKVQEEQNNV
;
A
#
# COMPACT_ATOMS: atom_id res chain seq x y z
N MET A 1 -14.70 -12.31 20.90
CA MET A 1 -15.43 -11.04 20.67
C MET A 1 -16.50 -11.30 19.63
N LYS A 2 -17.72 -10.76 19.79
CA LYS A 2 -18.77 -10.94 18.79
C LYS A 2 -18.44 -10.05 17.59
N ASN A 3 -18.13 -10.67 16.47
CA ASN A 3 -17.86 -10.01 15.18
C ASN A 3 -19.20 -9.46 14.62
N LYS A 4 -19.65 -8.31 15.15
CA LYS A 4 -20.91 -7.67 14.78
C LYS A 4 -20.67 -6.28 14.23
N PRO A 5 -21.49 -5.82 13.28
CA PRO A 5 -21.45 -4.45 12.80
C PRO A 5 -21.56 -3.46 13.97
N TYR A 6 -20.86 -2.36 13.89
CA TYR A 6 -20.92 -1.25 14.83
C TYR A 6 -20.89 0.09 14.08
N PRO A 7 -21.33 1.19 14.70
CA PRO A 7 -21.32 2.51 14.05
C PRO A 7 -19.95 2.91 13.52
N TYR A 8 -19.93 3.73 12.48
CA TYR A 8 -18.69 4.32 11.97
C TYR A 8 -18.13 5.34 12.96
N TYR A 9 -16.82 5.52 12.93
CA TYR A 9 -16.17 6.52 13.75
C TYR A 9 -16.42 7.93 13.19
N THR A 10 -16.50 8.91 14.09
CA THR A 10 -16.54 10.33 13.71
C THR A 10 -15.11 10.85 13.55
N ASN A 11 -14.89 11.67 12.54
CA ASN A 11 -13.62 12.33 12.28
C ASN A 11 -13.85 13.80 11.94
N GLU A 12 -12.82 14.63 12.10
CA GLU A 12 -12.80 15.97 11.56
C GLU A 12 -12.86 15.92 10.03
N GLU A 13 -13.51 16.90 9.43
CA GLU A 13 -13.60 17.06 7.98
C GLU A 13 -12.76 18.27 7.58
N TYR A 14 -12.06 18.15 6.46
CA TYR A 14 -11.22 19.20 5.91
C TYR A 14 -11.59 19.42 4.45
N HIS A 15 -11.50 20.66 4.03
CA HIS A 15 -11.73 21.05 2.65
C HIS A 15 -10.55 20.60 1.75
N ASP A 16 -9.33 20.71 2.27
CA ASP A 16 -8.10 20.40 1.56
C ASP A 16 -6.96 19.99 2.52
N LEU A 17 -5.84 19.52 1.95
CA LEU A 17 -4.65 19.10 2.73
C LEU A 17 -4.01 20.25 3.51
N LYS A 18 -4.07 21.48 2.99
CA LYS A 18 -3.54 22.66 3.68
C LYS A 18 -4.30 22.91 4.96
N GLN A 19 -5.64 22.92 4.89
CA GLN A 19 -6.49 23.08 6.08
C GLN A 19 -6.22 21.98 7.11
N MET A 20 -6.03 20.72 6.68
CA MET A 20 -5.68 19.62 7.60
C MET A 20 -4.38 19.91 8.36
N VAL A 21 -3.33 20.34 7.66
CA VAL A 21 -2.01 20.63 8.28
C VAL A 21 -2.13 21.78 9.27
N TYR A 22 -2.73 22.90 8.88
CA TYR A 22 -2.87 24.08 9.74
C TYR A 22 -3.77 23.80 10.95
N SER A 23 -4.92 23.15 10.76
CA SER A 23 -5.85 22.81 11.85
C SER A 23 -5.18 21.92 12.92
N LYS A 24 -4.39 20.92 12.50
CA LYS A 24 -3.68 20.07 13.46
C LYS A 24 -2.56 20.82 14.19
N ALA A 25 -1.81 21.66 13.49
CA ALA A 25 -0.77 22.49 14.11
C ALA A 25 -1.34 23.49 15.13
N GLU A 26 -2.52 24.05 14.88
CA GLU A 26 -3.21 24.94 15.81
C GLU A 26 -3.75 24.18 17.03
N LYS A 27 -4.39 23.04 16.81
CA LYS A 27 -5.07 22.27 17.86
C LYS A 27 -4.11 21.56 18.81
N ILE A 28 -3.01 20.98 18.28
CA ILE A 28 -2.07 20.13 19.01
C ILE A 28 -0.60 20.46 18.68
N PRO A 29 -0.16 21.72 18.79
CA PRO A 29 1.11 22.20 18.25
C PRO A 29 2.32 21.38 18.69
N TYR A 30 2.37 20.96 19.95
CA TYR A 30 3.56 20.34 20.56
C TYR A 30 3.52 18.79 20.57
N LYS A 31 2.44 18.19 20.05
CA LYS A 31 2.35 16.74 19.95
C LYS A 31 3.29 16.23 18.85
N PRO A 32 4.03 15.12 19.07
CA PRO A 32 4.83 14.48 18.02
C PRO A 32 3.98 14.09 16.80
N ALA A 33 4.41 14.52 15.61
CA ALA A 33 3.80 14.14 14.33
C ALA A 33 4.66 13.12 13.59
N PHE A 34 5.95 13.35 13.53
CA PHE A 34 6.92 12.50 12.85
C PHE A 34 8.17 12.28 13.69
N SER A 35 8.74 11.07 13.58
CA SER A 35 10.04 10.77 14.14
C SER A 35 10.86 9.95 13.14
N PHE A 36 12.18 10.01 13.22
CA PHE A 36 13.08 9.28 12.33
C PHE A 36 14.48 9.14 12.95
N SER A 37 15.22 8.13 12.48
CA SER A 37 16.61 7.96 12.87
C SER A 37 17.52 8.95 12.16
N ALA A 38 18.29 9.71 12.95
CA ALA A 38 19.40 10.55 12.48
C ALA A 38 20.75 9.82 12.61
N ALA A 39 21.85 10.57 12.40
CA ALA A 39 23.20 10.04 12.58
C ALA A 39 23.39 9.43 13.98
N LYS A 40 24.19 8.37 14.10
CA LYS A 40 24.48 7.63 15.33
C LYS A 40 23.25 7.04 16.03
N ASN A 41 22.19 6.73 15.25
CA ASN A 41 20.90 6.19 15.73
C ASN A 41 20.16 7.10 16.74
N ALA A 42 20.48 8.40 16.81
CA ALA A 42 19.67 9.38 17.53
C ALA A 42 18.29 9.46 16.85
N VAL A 43 17.23 9.59 17.66
CA VAL A 43 15.87 9.80 17.16
C VAL A 43 15.60 11.30 17.18
N VAL A 44 15.23 11.84 16.03
CA VAL A 44 14.72 13.20 15.89
C VAL A 44 13.21 13.14 15.85
N THR A 45 12.55 14.05 16.53
CA THR A 45 11.09 14.16 16.57
C THR A 45 10.68 15.55 16.10
N LYS A 46 9.68 15.60 15.22
CA LYS A 46 9.03 16.81 14.72
C LYS A 46 7.59 16.85 15.22
N THR A 47 7.18 17.97 15.79
CA THR A 47 5.81 18.19 16.26
C THR A 47 4.89 18.56 15.09
N PHE A 48 3.57 18.60 15.33
CA PHE A 48 2.61 19.09 14.34
C PHE A 48 2.90 20.54 13.94
N LYS A 49 3.32 21.38 14.91
CA LYS A 49 3.73 22.75 14.63
C LYS A 49 5.01 22.80 13.79
N ASP A 50 6.06 22.06 14.17
CA ASP A 50 7.29 22.02 13.40
C ASP A 50 7.03 21.63 11.94
N PHE A 51 6.18 20.63 11.71
CA PHE A 51 5.83 20.21 10.37
C PHE A 51 5.09 21.28 9.57
N CYS A 52 4.10 21.95 10.19
CA CYS A 52 3.37 23.04 9.56
C CYS A 52 4.30 24.21 9.21
N ASP A 53 5.15 24.63 10.15
CA ASP A 53 6.10 25.72 9.97
C ASP A 53 7.13 25.39 8.86
N ASP A 54 7.66 24.16 8.85
CA ASP A 54 8.62 23.70 7.82
C ASP A 54 7.96 23.66 6.43
N VAL A 55 6.71 23.19 6.32
CA VAL A 55 5.93 23.17 5.07
C VAL A 55 5.65 24.61 4.58
N GLU A 56 5.22 25.51 5.48
CA GLU A 56 4.95 26.92 5.14
C GLU A 56 6.23 27.62 4.67
N ALA A 57 7.34 27.44 5.38
CA ALA A 57 8.61 28.06 5.05
C ALA A 57 9.15 27.56 3.72
N PHE A 58 9.16 26.24 3.49
CA PHE A 58 9.62 25.68 2.22
C PHE A 58 8.72 26.09 1.06
N GLY A 59 7.39 26.08 1.25
CA GLY A 59 6.44 26.55 0.24
C GLY A 59 6.60 28.03 -0.10
N THR A 60 6.89 28.88 0.90
CA THR A 60 7.22 30.30 0.69
C THR A 60 8.50 30.47 -0.13
N TYR A 61 9.53 29.65 0.15
CA TYR A 61 10.76 29.62 -0.66
C TYR A 61 10.45 29.23 -2.11
N LEU A 62 9.66 28.18 -2.33
CA LEU A 62 9.29 27.71 -3.68
C LEU A 62 8.55 28.79 -4.48
N LEU A 63 7.53 29.41 -3.90
CA LEU A 63 6.75 30.48 -4.55
C LEU A 63 7.65 31.68 -4.92
N ALA A 64 8.51 32.10 -4.00
CA ALA A 64 9.43 33.23 -4.21
C ALA A 64 10.45 32.98 -5.34
N ASN A 65 10.76 31.71 -5.65
CA ASN A 65 11.68 31.33 -6.71
C ASN A 65 10.95 30.86 -8.00
N GLY A 66 9.63 31.09 -8.06
CA GLY A 66 8.83 30.83 -9.27
C GLY A 66 8.58 29.35 -9.56
N TYR A 67 8.47 28.52 -8.52
CA TYR A 67 8.02 27.13 -8.63
C TYR A 67 6.50 27.11 -8.45
N SER A 68 5.75 26.83 -9.51
CA SER A 68 4.28 26.86 -9.46
C SER A 68 3.62 25.81 -10.37
N GLY A 69 4.41 25.02 -11.07
CA GLY A 69 3.94 23.97 -11.98
C GLY A 69 4.02 22.57 -11.39
N HIS A 70 4.45 21.62 -12.20
CA HIS A 70 4.56 20.23 -11.78
C HIS A 70 5.96 19.94 -11.23
N THR A 71 6.02 19.45 -10.00
CA THR A 71 7.28 19.18 -9.31
C THR A 71 7.47 17.68 -9.06
N GLY A 72 8.46 17.09 -9.75
CA GLY A 72 8.90 15.71 -9.51
C GLY A 72 9.53 15.56 -8.12
N ILE A 73 9.22 14.48 -7.40
CA ILE A 73 9.82 14.20 -6.08
C ILE A 73 10.39 12.77 -6.11
N ILE A 74 11.73 12.66 -6.01
CA ILE A 74 12.47 11.39 -6.14
C ILE A 74 13.39 11.20 -4.93
N GLY A 75 13.17 10.15 -4.15
CA GLY A 75 14.01 9.86 -3.00
C GLY A 75 13.47 8.73 -2.12
N GLU A 76 14.27 8.39 -1.12
CA GLU A 76 13.84 7.53 -0.04
C GLU A 76 12.80 8.22 0.87
N ASN A 77 12.03 7.44 1.61
CA ASN A 77 11.15 7.98 2.64
C ASN A 77 11.97 8.85 3.60
N SER A 78 11.61 10.10 3.73
CA SER A 78 12.25 11.03 4.64
C SER A 78 11.29 12.12 5.10
N TYR A 79 11.64 12.82 6.16
CA TYR A 79 10.89 13.97 6.61
C TYR A 79 10.88 15.09 5.56
N GLU A 80 12.01 15.31 4.92
CA GLU A 80 12.19 16.28 3.85
C GLU A 80 11.30 15.95 2.64
N TRP A 81 11.11 14.67 2.34
CA TRP A 81 10.20 14.23 1.28
C TRP A 81 8.74 14.62 1.59
N LEU A 82 8.30 14.43 2.84
CA LEU A 82 6.96 14.85 3.26
C LEU A 82 6.81 16.36 3.23
N VAL A 83 7.78 17.12 3.74
CA VAL A 83 7.79 18.58 3.65
C VAL A 83 7.68 19.04 2.19
N ALA A 84 8.44 18.41 1.27
CA ALA A 84 8.40 18.71 -0.16
C ALA A 84 7.00 18.47 -0.75
N PHE A 85 6.41 17.30 -0.52
CA PHE A 85 5.10 16.97 -1.04
C PHE A 85 4.02 17.95 -0.54
N PHE A 86 3.95 18.16 0.78
CA PHE A 86 2.92 19.02 1.35
C PHE A 86 3.15 20.51 1.01
N ALA A 87 4.39 20.97 0.85
CA ALA A 87 4.67 22.33 0.39
C ALA A 87 4.18 22.55 -1.04
N VAL A 88 4.49 21.62 -1.95
CA VAL A 88 4.08 21.70 -3.36
C VAL A 88 2.55 21.71 -3.49
N VAL A 89 1.86 20.74 -2.90
CA VAL A 89 0.39 20.68 -3.04
C VAL A 89 -0.30 21.83 -2.31
N ASN A 90 0.20 22.27 -1.14
CA ASN A 90 -0.42 23.31 -0.34
C ASN A 90 -0.14 24.74 -0.86
N MET A 91 0.77 24.91 -1.83
CA MET A 91 0.88 26.18 -2.56
C MET A 91 0.00 26.24 -3.80
N GLY A 92 -0.72 25.14 -4.13
CA GLY A 92 -1.60 25.03 -5.29
C GLY A 92 -0.92 24.51 -6.55
N ALA A 93 0.30 23.98 -6.43
CA ALA A 93 1.04 23.31 -7.49
C ALA A 93 0.80 21.78 -7.49
N VAL A 94 1.40 21.05 -8.43
CA VAL A 94 1.19 19.62 -8.61
C VAL A 94 2.43 18.84 -8.21
N ALA A 95 2.29 17.94 -7.24
CA ALA A 95 3.35 17.01 -6.87
C ALA A 95 3.33 15.78 -7.78
N VAL A 96 4.51 15.33 -8.22
CA VAL A 96 4.70 14.13 -9.03
C VAL A 96 5.65 13.17 -8.31
N PRO A 97 5.14 12.32 -7.41
CA PRO A 97 5.94 11.29 -6.76
C PRO A 97 6.46 10.26 -7.75
N ILE A 98 7.78 10.17 -7.91
CA ILE A 98 8.43 9.24 -8.84
C ILE A 98 9.21 8.19 -8.04
N ALA A 99 9.10 6.93 -8.45
CA ALA A 99 9.78 5.82 -7.79
C ALA A 99 11.30 5.90 -8.01
N LYS A 100 12.05 5.85 -6.92
CA LYS A 100 13.52 5.92 -6.91
C LYS A 100 14.23 4.67 -7.46
N ASP A 101 13.49 3.56 -7.55
CA ASP A 101 14.02 2.25 -7.97
C ASP A 101 13.87 2.00 -9.49
N LEU A 102 13.45 3.03 -10.25
CA LEU A 102 13.38 3.02 -11.71
C LEU A 102 14.77 3.31 -12.33
N SER A 103 14.95 2.91 -13.58
CA SER A 103 16.14 3.28 -14.37
C SER A 103 16.13 4.78 -14.70
N ALA A 104 17.30 5.31 -15.07
CA ALA A 104 17.43 6.71 -15.45
C ALA A 104 16.52 7.09 -16.64
N ASP A 105 16.41 6.19 -17.63
CA ASP A 105 15.53 6.40 -18.79
C ASP A 105 14.04 6.42 -18.40
N GLU A 106 13.61 5.52 -17.52
CA GLU A 106 12.24 5.51 -17.03
C GLU A 106 11.93 6.78 -16.22
N ILE A 107 12.85 7.22 -15.37
CA ILE A 107 12.71 8.48 -14.61
C ILE A 107 12.56 9.66 -15.56
N ALA A 108 13.44 9.78 -16.58
CA ALA A 108 13.39 10.84 -17.58
C ALA A 108 12.04 10.85 -18.33
N GLN A 109 11.57 9.67 -18.76
CA GLN A 109 10.25 9.54 -19.41
C GLN A 109 9.10 9.99 -18.52
N LEU A 110 9.14 9.70 -17.21
CA LEU A 110 8.07 10.11 -16.29
C LEU A 110 8.10 11.62 -16.01
N ILE A 111 9.29 12.23 -15.92
CA ILE A 111 9.48 13.68 -15.79
C ILE A 111 8.87 14.39 -17.00
N GLU A 112 9.22 13.92 -18.22
CA GLU A 112 8.67 14.45 -19.47
C GLU A 112 7.15 14.24 -19.55
N LYS A 113 6.68 13.01 -19.32
CA LYS A 113 5.25 12.65 -19.41
C LYS A 113 4.37 13.44 -18.42
N ALA A 114 4.92 13.84 -17.28
CA ALA A 114 4.22 14.65 -16.29
C ALA A 114 4.41 16.15 -16.50
N ASP A 115 5.07 16.59 -17.56
CA ASP A 115 5.38 18.01 -17.83
C ASP A 115 6.01 18.70 -16.60
N CYS A 116 6.97 18.03 -15.94
CA CYS A 116 7.62 18.60 -14.76
C CYS A 116 8.50 19.80 -15.14
N ASP A 117 8.31 20.93 -14.46
CA ASP A 117 9.16 22.13 -14.56
C ASP A 117 10.23 22.20 -13.46
N ALA A 118 10.09 21.35 -12.45
CA ALA A 118 11.06 21.19 -11.37
C ALA A 118 11.16 19.74 -10.89
N VAL A 119 12.31 19.37 -10.34
CA VAL A 119 12.54 18.05 -9.72
C VAL A 119 13.27 18.23 -8.39
N LEU A 120 12.70 17.71 -7.33
CA LEU A 120 13.33 17.54 -6.02
C LEU A 120 13.87 16.12 -5.93
N VAL A 121 15.20 15.96 -5.83
CA VAL A 121 15.85 14.66 -5.78
C VAL A 121 16.76 14.51 -4.58
N SER A 122 16.78 13.34 -3.92
CA SER A 122 17.79 13.09 -2.89
C SER A 122 19.16 12.83 -3.50
N LYS A 123 20.22 13.21 -2.79
CA LYS A 123 21.62 13.05 -3.26
C LYS A 123 21.95 11.62 -3.69
N SER A 124 21.33 10.64 -3.06
CA SER A 124 21.55 9.21 -3.38
C SER A 124 21.08 8.81 -4.78
N TYR A 125 20.22 9.59 -5.42
CA TYR A 125 19.62 9.32 -6.73
C TYR A 125 19.86 10.43 -7.74
N ALA A 126 20.65 11.44 -7.39
CA ALA A 126 20.91 12.60 -8.26
C ALA A 126 21.53 12.19 -9.62
N ASP A 127 22.40 11.20 -9.62
CA ASP A 127 23.07 10.70 -10.84
C ASP A 127 22.10 9.96 -11.78
N LEU A 128 20.91 9.55 -11.30
CA LEU A 128 19.87 8.92 -12.12
C LEU A 128 18.97 9.95 -12.82
N VAL A 129 19.05 11.22 -12.41
CA VAL A 129 18.15 12.27 -12.91
C VAL A 129 18.90 13.12 -13.91
N SER A 130 18.67 12.90 -15.20
CA SER A 130 19.02 13.84 -16.25
C SER A 130 17.78 14.64 -16.62
N VAL A 131 17.86 15.96 -16.49
CA VAL A 131 16.78 16.87 -16.84
C VAL A 131 17.12 17.63 -18.12
N GLN A 132 16.09 17.92 -18.92
CA GLN A 132 16.23 18.77 -20.10
C GLN A 132 16.45 20.23 -19.68
N ASP A 133 16.99 21.03 -20.60
CA ASP A 133 17.17 22.47 -20.40
C ASP A 133 15.82 23.13 -20.04
N GLY A 134 15.83 23.92 -18.96
CA GLY A 134 14.66 24.60 -18.44
C GLY A 134 14.01 23.95 -17.22
N ILE A 135 14.29 22.67 -16.92
CA ILE A 135 13.82 22.00 -15.71
C ILE A 135 14.74 22.34 -14.53
N LYS A 136 14.14 22.88 -13.48
CA LYS A 136 14.89 23.26 -12.27
C LYS A 136 15.15 22.05 -11.38
N LEU A 137 16.41 21.81 -10.99
CA LEU A 137 16.78 20.71 -10.11
C LEU A 137 17.09 21.22 -8.70
N LEU A 138 16.44 20.64 -7.69
CA LEU A 138 16.66 20.91 -6.27
C LEU A 138 17.02 19.63 -5.53
N SER A 139 17.75 19.77 -4.43
CA SER A 139 18.12 18.65 -3.56
C SER A 139 17.14 18.53 -2.38
N LEU A 140 16.56 17.36 -2.17
CA LEU A 140 15.79 17.05 -0.97
C LEU A 140 16.64 17.19 0.30
N ASN A 141 17.94 16.93 0.22
CA ASN A 141 18.84 17.04 1.36
C ASN A 141 19.11 18.49 1.78
N ASP A 142 18.87 19.44 0.88
CA ASP A 142 19.11 20.87 1.15
C ASP A 142 17.81 21.61 1.59
N ILE A 143 16.68 20.88 1.75
CA ILE A 143 15.42 21.43 2.27
C ILE A 143 15.61 22.21 3.58
N PRO A 144 16.41 21.77 4.57
CA PRO A 144 16.66 22.58 5.76
C PRO A 144 17.22 23.98 5.46
N THR A 145 18.05 24.12 4.41
CA THR A 145 18.57 25.42 3.96
C THR A 145 17.48 26.25 3.30
N TYR A 146 16.63 25.62 2.47
CA TYR A 146 15.50 26.31 1.83
C TYR A 146 14.44 26.76 2.84
N ILE A 147 14.20 25.96 3.88
CA ILE A 147 13.33 26.34 5.02
C ILE A 147 13.87 27.60 5.70
N ASN A 148 15.16 27.68 6.00
CA ASN A 148 15.75 28.88 6.61
C ASN A 148 15.53 30.13 5.75
N SER A 149 15.75 30.02 4.43
CA SER A 149 15.49 31.13 3.49
C SER A 149 14.00 31.52 3.45
N GLY A 150 13.11 30.53 3.51
CA GLY A 150 11.66 30.77 3.59
C GLY A 150 11.25 31.45 4.91
N LEU A 151 11.84 31.05 6.04
CA LEU A 151 11.60 31.67 7.35
C LEU A 151 12.04 33.15 7.38
N GLU A 152 13.22 33.49 6.79
CA GLU A 152 13.67 34.88 6.67
C GLU A 152 12.66 35.74 5.89
N ARG A 153 12.06 35.16 4.81
CA ARG A 153 11.02 35.86 4.04
C ARG A 153 9.73 36.06 4.83
N ILE A 154 9.29 35.02 5.54
CA ILE A 154 8.10 35.10 6.40
C ILE A 154 8.31 36.17 7.48
N GLN A 155 9.49 36.21 8.12
CA GLN A 155 9.85 37.24 9.11
C GLN A 155 9.87 38.63 8.49
N SER A 156 10.17 38.76 7.20
CA SER A 156 10.11 40.01 6.44
C SER A 156 8.70 40.37 5.94
N GLY A 157 7.68 39.59 6.32
CA GLY A 157 6.27 39.88 6.03
C GLY A 157 5.72 39.15 4.78
N ASP A 158 6.44 38.19 4.19
CA ASP A 158 5.93 37.38 3.07
C ASP A 158 4.84 36.43 3.60
N THR A 159 3.63 36.56 3.08
CA THR A 159 2.47 35.74 3.41
C THR A 159 1.94 34.98 2.18
N SER A 160 2.72 34.92 1.10
CA SER A 160 2.29 34.37 -0.19
C SER A 160 1.81 32.91 -0.08
N PHE A 161 2.55 32.06 0.62
CA PHE A 161 2.16 30.67 0.85
C PHE A 161 0.89 30.57 1.71
N ARG A 162 0.85 31.29 2.81
CA ARG A 162 -0.32 31.29 3.72
C ARG A 162 -1.60 31.71 3.01
N ASN A 163 -1.52 32.69 2.12
CA ASN A 163 -2.63 33.25 1.37
C ASN A 163 -2.91 32.53 0.04
N SER A 164 -2.09 31.53 -0.37
CA SER A 164 -2.34 30.79 -1.59
C SER A 164 -3.68 30.05 -1.51
N GLN A 165 -4.50 30.24 -2.55
CA GLN A 165 -5.83 29.64 -2.62
C GLN A 165 -5.73 28.20 -3.18
N ILE A 166 -6.35 27.27 -2.49
CA ILE A 166 -6.45 25.87 -2.92
C ILE A 166 -7.81 25.64 -3.53
N ASN A 167 -7.83 25.16 -4.77
CA ASN A 167 -9.03 24.59 -5.35
C ASN A 167 -9.01 23.08 -5.14
N ALA A 168 -9.84 22.62 -4.20
CA ALA A 168 -9.83 21.21 -3.76
C ALA A 168 -10.22 20.22 -4.87
N ASP A 169 -10.94 20.65 -5.89
CA ASP A 169 -11.38 19.79 -7.00
C ASP A 169 -10.36 19.74 -8.17
N LYS A 170 -9.31 20.60 -8.16
CA LYS A 170 -8.26 20.56 -9.17
C LYS A 170 -7.18 19.54 -8.82
N MET A 171 -6.48 19.07 -9.86
CA MET A 171 -5.32 18.19 -9.73
C MET A 171 -4.27 18.79 -8.79
N ALA A 172 -3.85 18.00 -7.81
CA ALA A 172 -2.82 18.32 -6.83
C ALA A 172 -1.62 17.36 -6.89
N ALA A 173 -1.85 16.14 -7.40
CA ALA A 173 -0.77 15.17 -7.57
C ALA A 173 -1.01 14.26 -8.78
N ILE A 174 0.11 13.75 -9.36
CA ILE A 174 0.11 12.70 -10.37
C ILE A 174 0.88 11.50 -9.82
N PHE A 175 0.17 10.38 -9.63
CA PHE A 175 0.79 9.12 -9.21
C PHE A 175 0.89 8.16 -10.39
N PHE A 176 2.11 7.73 -10.72
CA PHE A 176 2.30 6.78 -11.80
C PHE A 176 2.05 5.35 -11.34
N THR A 177 1.28 4.61 -12.15
CA THR A 177 1.03 3.19 -11.98
C THR A 177 1.67 2.41 -13.11
N SER A 178 2.24 1.24 -12.82
CA SER A 178 2.71 0.32 -13.85
C SER A 178 1.49 -0.21 -14.61
N GLY A 179 1.21 0.36 -15.77
CA GLY A 179 0.16 -0.10 -16.66
C GLY A 179 0.39 -1.55 -17.08
N THR A 180 -0.69 -2.25 -17.37
CA THR A 180 -0.64 -3.65 -17.83
C THR A 180 -0.16 -3.80 -19.27
N THR A 181 -0.13 -2.69 -20.00
CA THR A 181 0.29 -2.56 -21.40
C THR A 181 1.75 -2.13 -21.57
N GLY A 182 2.52 -2.05 -20.47
CA GLY A 182 3.93 -1.64 -20.50
C GLY A 182 4.19 -0.15 -20.37
N SER A 183 3.20 0.73 -20.62
CA SER A 183 3.35 2.17 -20.39
C SER A 183 2.73 2.59 -19.05
N SER A 184 3.50 3.31 -18.21
CA SER A 184 2.99 3.86 -16.95
C SER A 184 1.89 4.90 -17.20
N LYS A 185 0.78 4.82 -16.47
CA LYS A 185 -0.32 5.80 -16.51
C LYS A 185 -0.21 6.76 -15.33
N GLY A 186 -0.36 8.05 -15.57
CA GLY A 186 -0.35 9.10 -14.54
C GLY A 186 -1.75 9.34 -13.98
N VAL A 187 -2.03 8.86 -12.78
CA VAL A 187 -3.33 9.04 -12.10
C VAL A 187 -3.39 10.42 -11.48
N MET A 188 -4.36 11.24 -11.90
CA MET A 188 -4.57 12.59 -11.39
C MET A 188 -5.43 12.57 -10.13
N LEU A 189 -4.87 13.01 -9.01
CA LEU A 189 -5.60 13.14 -7.74
C LEU A 189 -5.70 14.60 -7.32
N SER A 190 -6.89 15.00 -6.87
CA SER A 190 -7.15 16.30 -6.28
C SER A 190 -6.96 16.29 -4.76
N HIS A 191 -6.92 17.47 -4.12
CA HIS A 191 -7.00 17.57 -2.66
C HIS A 191 -8.23 16.85 -2.12
N LYS A 192 -9.37 17.03 -2.78
CA LYS A 192 -10.65 16.39 -2.40
C LYS A 192 -10.55 14.87 -2.44
N ASN A 193 -9.95 14.30 -3.49
CA ASN A 193 -9.78 12.84 -3.58
C ASN A 193 -8.97 12.31 -2.39
N MET A 194 -7.79 12.90 -2.12
CA MET A 194 -6.88 12.45 -1.06
C MET A 194 -7.45 12.62 0.35
N ILE A 195 -8.11 13.77 0.62
CA ILE A 195 -8.77 14.03 1.91
C ILE A 195 -9.96 13.11 2.12
N SER A 196 -10.80 12.93 1.10
CA SER A 196 -11.97 12.06 1.20
C SER A 196 -11.57 10.63 1.53
N ASP A 197 -10.57 10.08 0.84
CA ASP A 197 -10.06 8.74 1.13
C ASP A 197 -9.52 8.62 2.56
N THR A 198 -8.72 9.60 3.00
CA THR A 198 -8.20 9.65 4.38
C THR A 198 -9.34 9.62 5.40
N ILE A 199 -10.37 10.44 5.23
CA ILE A 199 -11.51 10.52 6.14
C ILE A 199 -12.35 9.24 6.08
N PHE A 200 -12.62 8.69 4.89
CA PHE A 200 -13.38 7.46 4.72
C PHE A 200 -12.68 6.27 5.38
N ALA A 201 -11.36 6.13 5.19
CA ALA A 201 -10.57 5.11 5.86
C ALA A 201 -10.62 5.26 7.40
N CYS A 202 -10.48 6.48 7.90
CA CYS A 202 -10.56 6.78 9.33
C CYS A 202 -11.95 6.55 9.92
N ARG A 203 -13.03 6.75 9.17
CA ARG A 203 -14.39 6.41 9.60
C ARG A 203 -14.58 4.90 9.75
N ASN A 204 -13.92 4.13 8.91
CA ASN A 204 -14.02 2.67 8.90
C ASN A 204 -13.14 2.01 9.95
N PHE A 205 -11.90 2.44 10.10
CA PHE A 205 -10.89 1.84 10.95
C PHE A 205 -10.32 2.86 11.92
N ARG A 206 -10.31 2.55 13.22
CA ARG A 206 -9.71 3.39 14.25
C ARG A 206 -8.26 2.99 14.51
N LEU A 207 -7.34 3.88 14.23
CA LEU A 207 -5.96 3.76 14.68
C LEU A 207 -5.88 4.05 16.19
N THR A 208 -4.97 3.37 16.91
CA THR A 208 -4.95 3.40 18.38
C THR A 208 -3.60 3.77 18.97
N GLY A 209 -2.66 4.24 18.15
CA GLY A 209 -1.33 4.66 18.62
C GLY A 209 -0.35 4.89 17.48
N ASP A 210 0.88 5.17 17.87
CA ASP A 210 1.98 5.48 16.97
C ASP A 210 2.29 4.34 16.02
N SER A 211 2.77 4.69 14.83
CA SER A 211 3.09 3.75 13.77
C SER A 211 4.53 3.86 13.27
N ILE A 212 4.90 2.94 12.39
CA ILE A 212 6.09 3.04 11.55
C ILE A 212 5.68 3.05 10.08
N ALA A 213 6.18 4.01 9.32
CA ALA A 213 5.93 4.14 7.89
C ALA A 213 7.01 3.39 7.09
N VAL A 214 6.72 2.16 6.70
CA VAL A 214 7.63 1.28 5.94
C VAL A 214 7.34 1.28 4.44
N LEU A 215 6.14 1.69 4.04
CA LEU A 215 5.73 1.74 2.65
C LEU A 215 6.30 2.97 1.95
N PRO A 216 6.65 2.88 0.65
CA PRO A 216 7.17 4.02 -0.10
C PRO A 216 6.15 5.17 -0.20
N PHE A 217 6.62 6.41 -0.03
CA PHE A 217 5.76 7.61 -0.11
C PHE A 217 5.35 7.98 -1.53
N ASN A 218 6.04 7.47 -2.54
CA ASN A 218 5.64 7.62 -3.94
C ASN A 218 4.43 6.75 -4.32
N HIS A 219 3.90 5.96 -3.41
CA HIS A 219 2.66 5.20 -3.59
C HIS A 219 1.55 5.72 -2.67
N THR A 220 0.33 5.80 -3.20
CA THR A 220 -0.85 6.29 -2.47
C THR A 220 -1.10 5.54 -1.16
N PHE A 221 -0.86 4.23 -1.11
CA PHE A 221 -1.00 3.45 0.13
C PHE A 221 -0.01 3.89 1.21
N GLY A 222 1.25 4.19 0.84
CA GLY A 222 2.26 4.68 1.77
C GLY A 222 2.00 6.12 2.23
N LEU A 223 1.59 7.00 1.33
CA LEU A 223 1.42 8.42 1.63
C LEU A 223 0.02 8.71 2.20
N ILE A 224 -1.03 8.39 1.46
CA ILE A 224 -2.39 8.79 1.83
C ILE A 224 -2.89 7.91 2.99
N THR A 225 -2.81 6.59 2.86
CA THR A 225 -3.34 5.70 3.88
C THR A 225 -2.45 5.63 5.12
N ALA A 226 -1.12 5.46 4.97
CA ALA A 226 -0.28 5.26 6.14
C ALA A 226 0.13 6.59 6.82
N ILE A 227 0.47 7.65 6.05
CA ILE A 227 0.90 8.92 6.63
C ILE A 227 -0.29 9.81 6.97
N MET A 228 -1.18 10.10 5.99
CA MET A 228 -2.25 11.07 6.22
C MET A 228 -3.29 10.57 7.25
N ALA A 229 -3.62 9.27 7.27
CA ALA A 229 -4.53 8.73 8.28
C ALA A 229 -3.92 8.80 9.71
N GLN A 230 -2.62 8.51 9.88
CA GLN A 230 -1.94 8.68 11.16
C GLN A 230 -1.92 10.14 11.61
N PHE A 231 -1.61 11.05 10.68
CA PHE A 231 -1.62 12.48 10.93
C PHE A 231 -3.02 12.97 11.32
N ASN A 232 -4.07 12.49 10.64
CA ASN A 232 -5.45 12.80 10.98
C ASN A 232 -5.83 12.30 12.38
N TYR A 233 -5.39 11.09 12.77
CA TYR A 233 -5.60 10.54 14.11
C TYR A 233 -4.67 11.12 15.18
N GLU A 234 -3.78 12.06 14.82
CA GLU A 234 -2.89 12.73 15.75
C GLU A 234 -1.87 11.81 16.42
N PHE A 235 -1.46 10.73 15.75
CA PHE A 235 -0.41 9.82 16.20
C PHE A 235 0.90 10.06 15.45
N CYS A 236 2.01 9.78 16.13
CA CYS A 236 3.34 9.90 15.55
C CYS A 236 3.61 8.77 14.55
N SER A 237 4.15 9.13 13.37
CA SER A 237 4.67 8.18 12.40
C SER A 237 6.20 8.17 12.44
N PHE A 238 6.80 7.03 12.77
CA PHE A 238 8.24 6.84 12.63
C PHE A 238 8.59 6.56 11.16
N ILE A 239 9.39 7.40 10.53
CA ILE A 239 9.75 7.29 9.12
C ILE A 239 10.91 6.29 8.96
N ASN A 240 10.65 5.17 8.29
CA ASN A 240 11.67 4.20 7.91
C ASN A 240 12.24 4.55 6.52
N LYS A 241 13.54 4.80 6.45
CA LYS A 241 14.24 5.20 5.20
C LYS A 241 14.58 4.02 4.29
N SER A 242 14.64 2.80 4.82
CA SER A 242 15.13 1.66 4.06
C SER A 242 14.54 0.35 4.57
N THR A 243 14.11 -0.51 3.63
CA THR A 243 13.61 -1.85 3.94
C THR A 243 14.63 -2.71 4.70
N LYS A 244 15.94 -2.46 4.52
CA LYS A 244 17.02 -3.15 5.25
C LYS A 244 17.02 -2.83 6.75
N ARG A 245 16.44 -1.71 7.16
CA ARG A 245 16.40 -1.25 8.55
C ARG A 245 15.08 -1.52 9.27
N VAL A 246 14.07 -2.04 8.58
CA VAL A 246 12.72 -2.23 9.14
C VAL A 246 12.73 -2.94 10.49
N SER A 247 13.47 -4.05 10.63
CA SER A 247 13.55 -4.79 11.91
C SER A 247 14.17 -3.95 13.05
N GLN A 248 15.21 -3.16 12.75
CA GLN A 248 15.84 -2.28 13.73
C GLN A 248 14.93 -1.11 14.10
N ASP A 249 14.31 -0.51 13.11
CA ASP A 249 13.45 0.66 13.29
C ASP A 249 12.14 0.28 14.00
N LEU A 250 11.61 -0.94 13.82
CA LEU A 250 10.52 -1.50 14.63
C LEU A 250 10.86 -1.55 16.12
N LEU A 251 12.10 -1.98 16.46
CA LEU A 251 12.56 -2.01 17.85
C LEU A 251 12.73 -0.61 18.46
N THR A 252 13.05 0.39 17.63
CA THR A 252 13.20 1.78 18.03
C THR A 252 11.84 2.47 18.18
N ALA A 253 10.98 2.35 17.17
CA ALA A 253 9.67 2.99 17.11
C ALA A 253 8.66 2.37 18.07
N LYS A 254 8.75 1.05 18.33
CA LYS A 254 7.81 0.28 19.14
C LYS A 254 6.34 0.56 18.80
N PRO A 255 5.96 0.45 17.52
CA PRO A 255 4.66 0.87 17.04
C PRO A 255 3.52 0.05 17.65
N VAL A 256 2.36 0.67 17.80
CA VAL A 256 1.10 -0.02 18.15
C VAL A 256 0.46 -0.63 16.91
N GLY A 257 0.54 0.07 15.78
CA GLY A 257 0.06 -0.39 14.49
C GLY A 257 1.01 -0.04 13.34
N THR A 258 0.81 -0.67 12.18
CA THR A 258 1.55 -0.33 10.97
C THR A 258 0.80 -0.74 9.72
N PHE A 259 1.30 -0.31 8.56
CA PHE A 259 0.78 -0.63 7.23
C PHE A 259 1.85 -1.40 6.47
N MET A 260 1.49 -2.57 5.93
CA MET A 260 2.43 -3.44 5.23
C MET A 260 1.80 -4.07 3.99
N VAL A 261 2.63 -4.53 3.07
CA VAL A 261 2.22 -5.42 1.98
C VAL A 261 2.47 -6.88 2.37
N PRO A 262 1.81 -7.88 1.72
CA PRO A 262 1.94 -9.29 2.06
C PRO A 262 3.37 -9.79 2.18
N LEU A 263 4.27 -9.36 1.31
CA LEU A 263 5.69 -9.74 1.34
C LEU A 263 6.36 -9.50 2.69
N PHE A 264 6.04 -8.39 3.37
CA PHE A 264 6.56 -8.14 4.74
C PHE A 264 5.99 -9.15 5.73
N ILE A 265 4.70 -9.45 5.66
CA ILE A 265 4.02 -10.41 6.53
C ILE A 265 4.64 -11.80 6.39
N GLU A 266 4.83 -12.26 5.15
CA GLU A 266 5.48 -13.53 4.83
C GLU A 266 6.92 -13.59 5.34
N THR A 267 7.68 -12.53 5.10
CA THR A 267 9.07 -12.43 5.54
C THR A 267 9.18 -12.50 7.07
N PHE A 268 8.31 -11.77 7.79
CA PHE A 268 8.27 -11.84 9.25
C PHE A 268 7.85 -13.24 9.74
N TYR A 269 6.83 -13.83 9.12
CA TYR A 269 6.39 -15.18 9.45
C TYR A 269 7.54 -16.19 9.31
N ARG A 270 8.18 -16.24 8.13
CA ARG A 270 9.31 -17.13 7.86
C ARG A 270 10.46 -16.91 8.84
N THR A 271 10.78 -15.65 9.15
CA THR A 271 11.85 -15.32 10.12
C THR A 271 11.52 -15.79 11.52
N ILE A 272 10.28 -15.65 11.99
CA ILE A 272 9.82 -16.10 13.30
C ILE A 272 9.90 -17.63 13.40
N ILE A 273 9.39 -18.34 12.38
CA ILE A 273 9.41 -19.82 12.35
C ILE A 273 10.83 -20.33 12.29
N SER A 274 11.66 -19.85 11.36
CA SER A 274 13.08 -20.26 11.25
C SER A 274 13.87 -19.99 12.55
N THR A 275 13.61 -18.86 13.21
CA THR A 275 14.23 -18.56 14.50
C THR A 275 13.79 -19.55 15.60
N ALA A 276 12.50 -19.90 15.61
CA ALA A 276 11.97 -20.89 16.55
C ALA A 276 12.56 -22.29 16.31
N GLU A 277 12.76 -22.69 15.07
CA GLU A 277 13.42 -23.94 14.67
C GLU A 277 14.88 -23.96 15.12
N LYS A 278 15.68 -22.95 14.70
CA LYS A 278 17.11 -22.83 15.07
C LYS A 278 17.35 -22.81 16.57
N THR A 279 16.40 -22.28 17.33
CA THR A 279 16.49 -22.23 18.80
C THR A 279 15.82 -23.41 19.50
N GLY A 280 15.33 -24.42 18.76
CA GLY A 280 14.63 -25.59 19.30
C GLY A 280 13.30 -25.29 19.99
N LYS A 281 12.69 -24.12 19.69
CA LYS A 281 11.48 -23.65 20.36
C LYS A 281 10.20 -23.83 19.50
N LEU A 282 10.30 -24.42 18.30
CA LEU A 282 9.15 -24.55 17.41
C LEU A 282 7.99 -25.33 18.05
N LYS A 283 8.28 -26.51 18.65
CA LYS A 283 7.27 -27.30 19.37
C LYS A 283 6.62 -26.53 20.52
N LYS A 284 7.40 -25.69 21.22
CA LYS A 284 6.90 -24.84 22.31
C LYS A 284 5.96 -23.77 21.76
N LEU A 285 6.31 -23.13 20.64
CA LEU A 285 5.47 -22.14 19.95
C LEU A 285 4.14 -22.76 19.52
N GLN A 286 4.17 -23.91 18.84
CA GLN A 286 2.97 -24.62 18.39
C GLN A 286 2.06 -25.08 19.56
N THR A 287 2.67 -25.53 20.67
CA THR A 287 1.91 -25.91 21.88
C THR A 287 1.26 -24.69 22.52
N ALA A 288 1.98 -23.57 22.61
CA ALA A 288 1.44 -22.30 23.11
C ALA A 288 0.27 -21.81 22.27
N GLU A 289 0.32 -21.96 20.94
CA GLU A 289 -0.80 -21.64 20.03
C GLU A 289 -2.06 -22.47 20.33
N LYS A 290 -1.89 -23.80 20.51
CA LYS A 290 -3.03 -24.69 20.83
C LYS A 290 -3.66 -24.31 22.17
N ILE A 291 -2.84 -24.09 23.21
CA ILE A 291 -3.30 -23.68 24.55
C ILE A 291 -4.00 -22.32 24.47
N SER A 292 -3.38 -21.34 23.80
CA SER A 292 -3.93 -20.00 23.63
C SER A 292 -5.29 -20.01 22.95
N ASN A 293 -5.43 -20.77 21.86
CA ASN A 293 -6.70 -20.87 21.13
C ASN A 293 -7.79 -21.54 21.98
N ALA A 294 -7.44 -22.57 22.77
CA ALA A 294 -8.38 -23.21 23.71
C ALA A 294 -8.85 -22.22 24.79
N LEU A 295 -7.94 -21.43 25.36
CA LEU A 295 -8.26 -20.41 26.36
C LEU A 295 -9.13 -19.28 25.80
N LEU A 296 -8.88 -18.86 24.56
CA LEU A 296 -9.70 -17.85 23.86
C LEU A 296 -11.16 -18.31 23.71
N ASN A 297 -11.39 -19.60 23.47
CA ASN A 297 -12.75 -20.15 23.33
C ASN A 297 -13.55 -20.02 24.63
N VAL A 298 -12.89 -19.95 25.79
CA VAL A 298 -13.52 -19.71 27.09
C VAL A 298 -13.37 -18.27 27.59
N GLY A 299 -12.96 -17.35 26.70
CA GLY A 299 -12.86 -15.92 26.98
C GLY A 299 -11.59 -15.45 27.68
N ILE A 300 -10.58 -16.31 27.83
CA ILE A 300 -9.30 -15.97 28.48
C ILE A 300 -8.26 -15.65 27.39
N ASP A 301 -7.78 -14.41 27.35
CA ASP A 301 -6.75 -13.97 26.40
C ASP A 301 -5.39 -13.82 27.09
N LEU A 302 -4.49 -14.76 26.85
CA LEU A 302 -3.10 -14.74 27.34
C LEU A 302 -2.08 -14.53 26.22
N ARG A 303 -2.50 -14.11 25.01
CA ARG A 303 -1.62 -13.98 23.85
C ARG A 303 -0.48 -12.99 24.09
N LYS A 304 -0.74 -11.87 24.76
CA LYS A 304 0.31 -10.87 25.08
C LYS A 304 1.44 -11.47 25.91
N GLN A 305 1.13 -12.41 26.80
CA GLN A 305 2.11 -13.09 27.67
C GLN A 305 2.80 -14.26 26.95
N LEU A 306 2.02 -15.14 26.33
CA LEU A 306 2.51 -16.36 25.70
C LEU A 306 3.40 -16.06 24.47
N PHE A 307 3.07 -15.03 23.69
CA PHE A 307 3.79 -14.67 22.47
C PHE A 307 4.60 -13.38 22.59
N LYS A 308 5.08 -13.07 23.80
CA LYS A 308 5.92 -11.89 24.05
C LYS A 308 7.16 -11.85 23.13
N SER A 309 7.80 -13.00 22.88
CA SER A 309 8.98 -13.08 22.00
C SER A 309 8.64 -12.73 20.54
N VAL A 310 7.49 -13.18 20.04
CA VAL A 310 7.00 -12.85 18.71
C VAL A 310 6.68 -11.35 18.62
N ARG A 311 5.96 -10.80 19.58
CA ARG A 311 5.62 -9.37 19.63
C ARG A 311 6.85 -8.48 19.74
N ASN A 312 7.89 -8.93 20.46
CA ASN A 312 9.15 -8.21 20.58
C ASN A 312 9.89 -8.05 19.24
N ALA A 313 9.68 -8.94 18.27
CA ALA A 313 10.21 -8.76 16.92
C ALA A 313 9.64 -7.52 16.22
N PHE A 314 8.47 -7.05 16.67
CA PHE A 314 7.80 -5.84 16.20
C PHE A 314 7.88 -4.67 17.20
N GLY A 315 8.86 -4.69 18.11
CA GLY A 315 9.03 -3.63 19.13
C GLY A 315 8.22 -3.81 20.42
N GLY A 316 7.41 -4.88 20.54
CA GLY A 316 6.68 -5.28 21.76
C GLY A 316 5.26 -4.73 21.89
N ASN A 317 4.95 -3.59 21.30
CA ASN A 317 3.65 -2.92 21.42
C ASN A 317 2.65 -3.27 20.31
N ILE A 318 3.08 -3.93 19.25
CA ILE A 318 2.25 -4.16 18.05
C ILE A 318 0.93 -4.87 18.42
N GLU A 319 -0.17 -4.32 17.97
CA GLU A 319 -1.52 -4.87 18.13
C GLU A 319 -2.16 -5.21 16.78
N TYR A 320 -1.88 -4.42 15.75
CA TYR A 320 -2.46 -4.64 14.42
C TYR A 320 -1.50 -4.25 13.29
N ILE A 321 -1.75 -4.86 12.14
CA ILE A 321 -1.14 -4.50 10.86
C ILE A 321 -2.26 -4.42 9.83
N ILE A 322 -2.35 -3.30 9.12
CA ILE A 322 -3.24 -3.14 7.97
C ILE A 322 -2.46 -3.59 6.73
N CYS A 323 -2.98 -4.59 6.03
CA CYS A 323 -2.32 -5.18 4.88
C CYS A 323 -3.12 -4.93 3.61
N GLY A 324 -2.43 -4.53 2.54
CA GLY A 324 -3.03 -4.23 1.24
C GLY A 324 -2.02 -4.23 0.11
N GLY A 325 -2.47 -3.86 -1.09
CA GLY A 325 -1.63 -3.76 -2.29
C GLY A 325 -1.40 -5.06 -3.05
N ALA A 326 -1.63 -6.21 -2.44
CA ALA A 326 -1.63 -7.54 -3.06
C ALA A 326 -2.51 -8.50 -2.24
N PRO A 327 -2.93 -9.65 -2.78
CA PRO A 327 -3.64 -10.68 -2.03
C PRO A 327 -2.82 -11.16 -0.82
N LEU A 328 -3.47 -11.33 0.32
CA LEU A 328 -2.89 -11.89 1.53
C LEU A 328 -3.56 -13.23 1.84
N GLU A 329 -2.76 -14.27 1.96
CA GLU A 329 -3.26 -15.60 2.29
C GLU A 329 -3.87 -15.66 3.69
N GLU A 330 -5.02 -16.32 3.80
CA GLU A 330 -5.78 -16.45 5.04
C GLU A 330 -4.98 -17.12 6.16
N LYS A 331 -4.05 -18.03 5.82
CA LYS A 331 -3.18 -18.71 6.80
C LYS A 331 -2.38 -17.71 7.64
N TYR A 332 -1.86 -16.63 7.03
CA TYR A 332 -1.12 -15.59 7.78
C TYR A 332 -2.04 -14.80 8.70
N VAL A 333 -3.25 -14.46 8.25
CA VAL A 333 -4.23 -13.75 9.06
C VAL A 333 -4.55 -14.54 10.33
N LYS A 334 -4.83 -15.84 10.20
CA LYS A 334 -5.11 -16.75 11.32
C LYS A 334 -3.90 -16.91 12.24
N LYS A 335 -2.70 -17.07 11.66
CA LYS A 335 -1.47 -17.30 12.42
C LYS A 335 -1.08 -16.07 13.26
N PHE A 336 -1.03 -14.88 12.65
CA PHE A 336 -0.70 -13.66 13.40
C PHE A 336 -1.74 -13.36 14.49
N ARG A 337 -3.03 -13.60 14.20
CA ARG A 337 -4.10 -13.47 15.19
C ARG A 337 -3.88 -14.43 16.37
N SER A 338 -3.42 -15.65 16.14
CA SER A 338 -3.09 -16.60 17.22
C SER A 338 -1.96 -16.09 18.12
N TRP A 339 -1.08 -15.24 17.59
CA TRP A 339 0.00 -14.58 18.36
C TRP A 339 -0.43 -13.24 19.00
N GLY A 340 -1.69 -12.82 18.81
CA GLY A 340 -2.22 -11.57 19.34
C GLY A 340 -1.87 -10.33 18.52
N VAL A 341 -1.50 -10.51 17.25
CA VAL A 341 -1.35 -9.44 16.26
C VAL A 341 -2.45 -9.57 15.22
N TYR A 342 -3.31 -8.56 15.10
CA TYR A 342 -4.41 -8.60 14.15
C TYR A 342 -3.96 -8.11 12.77
N LEU A 343 -4.11 -8.94 11.75
CA LEU A 343 -3.96 -8.52 10.36
C LEU A 343 -5.32 -8.13 9.80
N TYR A 344 -5.44 -6.89 9.35
CA TYR A 344 -6.65 -6.37 8.70
C TYR A 344 -6.38 -6.19 7.22
N ASN A 345 -7.02 -7.02 6.41
CA ASN A 345 -6.88 -6.95 4.98
C ASN A 345 -7.74 -5.81 4.42
N GLY A 346 -7.19 -5.07 3.44
CA GLY A 346 -7.86 -4.00 2.73
C GLY A 346 -7.61 -4.09 1.23
N TYR A 347 -8.49 -3.46 0.46
CA TYR A 347 -8.42 -3.34 -0.98
C TYR A 347 -8.42 -1.89 -1.39
N GLY A 348 -7.59 -1.61 -2.39
CA GLY A 348 -7.50 -0.29 -2.96
C GLY A 348 -6.62 -0.26 -4.21
N ILE A 349 -6.78 0.80 -4.96
CA ILE A 349 -6.11 1.08 -6.23
C ILE A 349 -5.79 2.58 -6.27
N THR A 350 -4.71 2.94 -6.93
CA THR A 350 -4.26 4.35 -7.01
C THR A 350 -5.36 5.27 -7.51
N GLU A 351 -6.16 4.81 -8.47
CA GLU A 351 -7.30 5.51 -9.06
C GLU A 351 -8.46 5.77 -8.08
N CYS A 352 -8.39 5.19 -6.87
CA CYS A 352 -9.36 5.43 -5.77
C CYS A 352 -8.70 6.03 -4.51
N SER A 353 -7.49 6.57 -4.56
CA SER A 353 -6.78 7.41 -3.57
C SER A 353 -6.34 6.79 -2.22
N PRO A 354 -6.06 5.53 -1.98
CA PRO A 354 -6.35 4.37 -2.81
C PRO A 354 -7.49 3.50 -2.29
N VAL A 355 -8.03 3.71 -1.05
CA VAL A 355 -8.78 2.68 -0.31
C VAL A 355 -10.25 2.60 -0.76
N VAL A 356 -10.70 1.40 -1.09
CA VAL A 356 -12.09 1.09 -1.41
C VAL A 356 -12.77 0.35 -0.26
N SER A 357 -12.05 -0.59 0.35
CA SER A 357 -12.57 -1.37 1.48
C SER A 357 -11.46 -1.78 2.44
N VAL A 358 -11.79 -2.00 3.70
CA VAL A 358 -10.87 -2.52 4.72
C VAL A 358 -11.66 -3.22 5.83
N ASN A 359 -11.13 -4.34 6.33
CA ASN A 359 -11.66 -4.99 7.52
C ASN A 359 -11.59 -4.04 8.73
N ARG A 360 -12.65 -4.01 9.56
CA ARG A 360 -12.78 -3.08 10.69
C ARG A 360 -12.27 -3.69 12.00
N ASN A 361 -11.88 -2.88 12.97
CA ASN A 361 -11.26 -3.29 14.24
C ASN A 361 -11.95 -4.46 14.96
N SER A 362 -13.27 -4.49 14.99
CA SER A 362 -14.08 -5.54 15.66
C SER A 362 -15.11 -6.18 14.73
N TYR A 363 -14.99 -5.95 13.42
CA TYR A 363 -15.86 -6.48 12.40
C TYR A 363 -15.06 -6.82 11.14
N TRP A 364 -14.66 -8.07 11.03
CA TRP A 364 -13.81 -8.58 9.95
C TRP A 364 -14.29 -9.97 9.50
N ARG A 365 -13.89 -10.35 8.29
CA ARG A 365 -14.07 -11.69 7.75
C ARG A 365 -12.79 -12.14 7.08
N ASP A 366 -12.31 -13.31 7.47
CA ASP A 366 -11.12 -13.91 6.87
C ASP A 366 -11.39 -14.20 5.38
N GLY A 367 -10.39 -13.99 4.54
CA GLY A 367 -10.51 -14.10 3.09
C GLY A 367 -11.15 -12.89 2.40
N SER A 368 -11.84 -11.99 3.13
CA SER A 368 -12.39 -10.75 2.58
C SER A 368 -11.40 -9.60 2.66
N VAL A 369 -11.64 -8.57 1.84
CA VAL A 369 -10.96 -7.28 1.92
C VAL A 369 -11.74 -6.25 2.77
N GLY A 370 -12.78 -6.72 3.48
CA GLY A 370 -13.58 -5.92 4.40
C GLY A 370 -14.82 -5.30 3.78
N PRO A 371 -15.63 -4.60 4.59
CA PRO A 371 -16.74 -3.81 4.09
C PRO A 371 -16.24 -2.57 3.34
N VAL A 372 -17.05 -2.11 2.37
CA VAL A 372 -16.79 -0.88 1.61
C VAL A 372 -16.70 0.33 2.55
N LEU A 373 -15.78 1.26 2.27
CA LEU A 373 -15.63 2.48 3.04
C LEU A 373 -16.91 3.32 3.04
N LYS A 374 -17.26 3.89 4.17
CA LYS A 374 -18.37 4.85 4.24
C LYS A 374 -18.00 6.15 3.52
N GLY A 375 -18.55 6.35 2.37
CA GLY A 375 -18.27 7.44 1.44
C GLY A 375 -17.96 6.95 0.02
N CYS A 376 -17.66 5.65 -0.11
CA CYS A 376 -17.58 4.97 -1.40
C CYS A 376 -18.86 4.19 -1.68
N GLU A 377 -19.20 4.07 -2.95
CA GLU A 377 -20.17 3.12 -3.46
C GLU A 377 -19.46 2.05 -4.28
N VAL A 378 -19.85 0.80 -4.10
CA VAL A 378 -19.35 -0.33 -4.90
C VAL A 378 -20.53 -1.05 -5.53
N ARG A 379 -20.40 -1.37 -6.82
CA ARG A 379 -21.36 -2.17 -7.57
C ARG A 379 -20.62 -3.35 -8.21
N ILE A 380 -21.20 -4.53 -8.11
CA ILE A 380 -20.76 -5.70 -8.85
C ILE A 380 -21.67 -5.83 -10.08
N VAL A 381 -21.10 -5.77 -11.28
CA VAL A 381 -21.87 -5.92 -12.52
C VAL A 381 -21.98 -7.39 -12.95
N ALA A 382 -22.75 -7.66 -13.99
CA ALA A 382 -23.14 -9.03 -14.37
C ALA A 382 -21.96 -9.97 -14.69
N ASP A 383 -20.83 -9.44 -15.16
CA ASP A 383 -19.61 -10.20 -15.41
C ASP A 383 -18.70 -10.34 -14.17
N GLY A 384 -19.15 -9.84 -13.01
CA GLY A 384 -18.42 -9.88 -11.75
C GLY A 384 -17.44 -8.74 -11.53
N GLU A 385 -17.35 -7.75 -12.45
CA GLU A 385 -16.45 -6.62 -12.27
C GLU A 385 -16.89 -5.71 -11.12
N VAL A 386 -15.92 -5.27 -10.34
CA VAL A 386 -16.09 -4.31 -9.24
C VAL A 386 -16.03 -2.90 -9.81
N LEU A 387 -17.11 -2.15 -9.70
CA LEU A 387 -17.16 -0.72 -10.02
C LEU A 387 -17.13 0.10 -8.74
N VAL A 388 -16.44 1.24 -8.78
CA VAL A 388 -16.30 2.15 -7.63
C VAL A 388 -16.77 3.55 -8.00
N LYS A 389 -17.51 4.21 -7.08
CA LYS A 389 -17.90 5.60 -7.18
C LYS A 389 -17.71 6.28 -5.82
N GLY A 390 -17.22 7.52 -5.83
CA GLY A 390 -17.01 8.31 -4.62
C GLY A 390 -16.09 9.49 -4.84
N ASP A 391 -16.02 10.37 -3.86
CA ASP A 391 -15.14 11.55 -3.88
C ASP A 391 -13.63 11.18 -3.83
N ASN A 392 -13.28 9.95 -3.52
CA ASN A 392 -11.93 9.42 -3.57
C ASN A 392 -11.52 8.89 -4.96
N VAL A 393 -12.44 8.82 -5.94
CA VAL A 393 -12.12 8.41 -7.31
C VAL A 393 -11.39 9.52 -8.04
N MET A 394 -10.33 9.18 -8.77
CA MET A 394 -9.44 10.08 -9.52
C MET A 394 -10.18 11.03 -10.48
N LEU A 395 -9.50 12.08 -10.90
CA LEU A 395 -9.98 12.98 -11.96
C LEU A 395 -9.87 12.35 -13.35
N GLY A 396 -8.96 11.40 -13.53
CA GLY A 396 -8.64 10.73 -14.80
C GLY A 396 -7.14 10.45 -14.91
N TYR A 397 -6.72 10.01 -16.11
CA TYR A 397 -5.31 9.83 -16.42
C TYR A 397 -4.75 11.07 -17.12
N TYR A 398 -3.58 11.51 -16.66
CA TYR A 398 -2.92 12.71 -17.18
C TYR A 398 -2.49 12.50 -18.64
N ASN A 399 -2.91 13.42 -19.51
CA ASN A 399 -2.69 13.37 -20.97
C ASN A 399 -3.12 12.05 -21.64
N ASP A 400 -4.15 11.36 -21.08
CA ASP A 400 -4.69 10.11 -21.62
C ASP A 400 -6.23 10.10 -21.50
N GLU A 401 -6.88 10.91 -22.33
CA GLU A 401 -8.34 11.06 -22.35
C GLU A 401 -9.04 9.77 -22.78
N GLN A 402 -8.42 9.00 -23.67
CA GLN A 402 -8.99 7.74 -24.15
C GLN A 402 -9.10 6.74 -22.99
N SER A 403 -7.99 6.45 -22.28
CA SER A 403 -8.02 5.55 -21.12
C SER A 403 -8.94 6.07 -20.02
N THR A 404 -9.04 7.40 -19.85
CA THR A 404 -9.96 8.01 -18.89
C THR A 404 -11.40 7.70 -19.26
N ALA A 405 -11.81 7.92 -20.51
CA ALA A 405 -13.17 7.65 -20.98
C ALA A 405 -13.53 6.16 -20.95
N GLU A 406 -12.56 5.26 -21.18
CA GLU A 406 -12.75 3.81 -21.11
C GLU A 406 -12.96 3.32 -19.67
N THR A 407 -12.38 3.99 -18.66
CA THR A 407 -12.40 3.53 -17.27
C THR A 407 -13.32 4.32 -16.34
N LEU A 408 -13.64 5.59 -16.68
CA LEU A 408 -14.59 6.43 -15.95
C LEU A 408 -15.87 6.59 -16.77
N VAL A 409 -16.84 5.73 -16.53
CA VAL A 409 -18.12 5.70 -17.27
C VAL A 409 -19.28 6.04 -16.34
N ASP A 410 -20.07 7.04 -16.67
CA ASP A 410 -21.23 7.50 -15.88
C ASP A 410 -20.93 7.76 -14.39
N GLY A 411 -19.71 8.24 -14.10
CA GLY A 411 -19.23 8.51 -12.75
C GLY A 411 -18.81 7.27 -11.97
N TRP A 412 -18.74 6.10 -12.62
CA TRP A 412 -18.20 4.86 -12.06
C TRP A 412 -16.82 4.57 -12.63
N TYR A 413 -15.91 4.24 -11.75
CA TYR A 413 -14.60 3.73 -12.13
C TYR A 413 -14.64 2.20 -12.31
N HIS A 414 -14.29 1.74 -13.50
CA HIS A 414 -14.17 0.34 -13.89
C HIS A 414 -12.81 -0.18 -13.45
N THR A 415 -12.79 -0.98 -12.37
CA THR A 415 -11.52 -1.37 -11.73
C THR A 415 -10.76 -2.46 -12.50
N GLY A 416 -11.47 -3.22 -13.33
CA GLY A 416 -10.95 -4.45 -13.92
C GLY A 416 -10.71 -5.58 -12.89
N ASP A 417 -11.02 -5.37 -11.61
CA ASP A 417 -11.02 -6.41 -10.58
C ASP A 417 -12.37 -7.12 -10.55
N LEU A 418 -12.36 -8.43 -10.28
CA LEU A 418 -13.53 -9.25 -10.13
C LEU A 418 -13.79 -9.54 -8.66
N GLY A 419 -15.06 -9.59 -8.27
CA GLY A 419 -15.40 -9.86 -6.89
C GLY A 419 -16.90 -10.04 -6.65
N HIS A 420 -17.25 -10.22 -5.38
CA HIS A 420 -18.63 -10.26 -4.91
C HIS A 420 -18.73 -9.66 -3.52
N ILE A 421 -19.93 -9.24 -3.16
CA ILE A 421 -20.27 -8.78 -1.80
C ILE A 421 -21.17 -9.83 -1.17
N ASP A 422 -20.83 -10.30 0.03
CA ASP A 422 -21.65 -11.26 0.75
C ASP A 422 -22.86 -10.60 1.44
N THR A 423 -23.72 -11.41 2.05
CA THR A 423 -24.94 -10.97 2.73
C THR A 423 -24.70 -10.05 3.93
N ASP A 424 -23.49 -10.06 4.50
CA ASP A 424 -23.09 -9.20 5.62
C ASP A 424 -22.33 -7.94 5.14
N GLY A 425 -22.18 -7.75 3.82
CA GLY A 425 -21.58 -6.57 3.21
C GLY A 425 -20.05 -6.60 3.09
N PHE A 426 -19.42 -7.77 3.22
CA PHE A 426 -17.99 -7.92 3.00
C PHE A 426 -17.68 -8.13 1.52
N LEU A 427 -16.71 -7.37 1.02
CA LEU A 427 -16.19 -7.52 -0.34
C LEU A 427 -15.12 -8.63 -0.39
N PHE A 428 -15.27 -9.51 -1.37
CA PHE A 428 -14.29 -10.54 -1.72
C PHE A 428 -13.81 -10.31 -3.15
N LEU A 429 -12.50 -10.32 -3.35
CA LEU A 429 -11.91 -10.27 -4.68
C LEU A 429 -11.62 -11.69 -5.15
N THR A 430 -11.94 -11.96 -6.41
CA THR A 430 -11.79 -13.29 -7.02
C THR A 430 -10.76 -13.32 -8.14
N GLY A 431 -10.34 -12.15 -8.65
CA GLY A 431 -9.31 -12.07 -9.67
C GLY A 431 -9.33 -10.79 -10.47
N ARG A 432 -8.70 -10.84 -11.65
CA ARG A 432 -8.64 -9.75 -12.63
C ARG A 432 -9.34 -10.13 -13.92
N LYS A 433 -10.20 -9.26 -14.43
CA LYS A 433 -10.96 -9.45 -15.68
C LYS A 433 -10.07 -9.82 -16.87
N LYS A 434 -8.93 -9.13 -17.00
CA LYS A 434 -7.94 -9.37 -18.08
C LYS A 434 -7.16 -10.68 -17.94
N ASN A 435 -7.14 -11.29 -16.75
CA ASN A 435 -6.45 -12.55 -16.50
C ASN A 435 -7.39 -13.76 -16.63
N LEU A 436 -8.70 -13.52 -16.83
CA LEU A 436 -9.65 -14.61 -17.00
C LEU A 436 -9.22 -15.55 -18.11
N ILE A 437 -9.22 -16.83 -17.80
CA ILE A 437 -9.10 -17.89 -18.79
C ILE A 437 -10.48 -18.11 -19.39
N ILE A 438 -10.63 -17.82 -20.67
CA ILE A 438 -11.88 -18.02 -21.41
C ILE A 438 -11.78 -19.36 -22.15
N LEU A 439 -12.50 -20.34 -21.64
CA LEU A 439 -12.50 -21.67 -22.22
C LEU A 439 -13.35 -21.75 -23.50
N SER A 440 -13.07 -22.73 -24.36
CA SER A 440 -13.79 -22.93 -25.64
C SER A 440 -15.31 -23.16 -25.50
N ASN A 441 -15.76 -23.57 -24.31
CA ASN A 441 -17.18 -23.74 -23.98
C ASN A 441 -17.85 -22.43 -23.47
N GLY A 442 -17.11 -21.30 -23.44
CA GLY A 442 -17.60 -20.01 -22.98
C GLY A 442 -17.53 -19.80 -21.47
N GLU A 443 -17.08 -20.78 -20.70
CA GLU A 443 -16.89 -20.64 -19.25
C GLU A 443 -15.65 -19.79 -18.93
N ASN A 444 -15.76 -18.96 -17.89
CA ASN A 444 -14.68 -18.12 -17.39
C ASN A 444 -14.08 -18.73 -16.13
N VAL A 445 -12.76 -18.83 -16.09
CA VAL A 445 -12.01 -19.32 -14.92
C VAL A 445 -11.05 -18.24 -14.45
N SER A 446 -11.17 -17.83 -13.18
CA SER A 446 -10.18 -16.96 -12.56
C SER A 446 -8.97 -17.78 -12.12
N PRO A 447 -7.79 -17.54 -12.69
CA PRO A 447 -6.57 -18.24 -12.28
C PRO A 447 -6.20 -17.91 -10.84
N GLU A 448 -6.48 -16.68 -10.36
CA GLU A 448 -6.15 -16.24 -9.01
C GLU A 448 -6.92 -17.01 -7.93
N GLU A 449 -8.15 -17.46 -8.20
CA GLU A 449 -8.92 -18.32 -7.28
C GLU A 449 -8.23 -19.67 -7.07
N ILE A 450 -7.68 -20.24 -8.14
CA ILE A 450 -6.96 -21.52 -8.09
C ILE A 450 -5.62 -21.33 -7.40
N GLU A 451 -4.88 -20.28 -7.79
CA GLU A 451 -3.58 -19.93 -7.20
C GLU A 451 -3.67 -19.74 -5.69
N ALA A 452 -4.68 -19.00 -5.22
CA ALA A 452 -4.90 -18.78 -3.79
C ALA A 452 -5.09 -20.08 -3.00
N ARG A 453 -5.70 -21.11 -3.61
CA ARG A 453 -5.85 -22.43 -2.98
C ARG A 453 -4.54 -23.21 -2.97
N ILE A 454 -3.77 -23.15 -4.06
CA ILE A 454 -2.47 -23.81 -4.17
C ILE A 454 -1.47 -23.19 -3.19
N LEU A 455 -1.44 -21.87 -3.06
CA LEU A 455 -0.56 -21.13 -2.13
C LEU A 455 -0.83 -21.43 -0.65
N ASN A 456 -1.99 -21.98 -0.29
CA ASN A 456 -2.26 -22.38 1.09
C ASN A 456 -1.38 -23.57 1.57
N ASP A 457 -0.75 -24.31 0.66
CA ASP A 457 0.22 -25.36 1.00
C ASP A 457 1.61 -24.75 1.24
N ASP A 458 2.25 -25.09 2.36
CA ASP A 458 3.56 -24.55 2.74
C ASP A 458 4.72 -25.04 1.84
N ALA A 459 4.50 -26.08 1.03
CA ALA A 459 5.44 -26.54 0.02
C ALA A 459 5.48 -25.67 -1.24
N VAL A 460 4.51 -24.76 -1.42
CA VAL A 460 4.42 -23.85 -2.56
C VAL A 460 5.02 -22.50 -2.20
N SER A 461 6.03 -22.04 -2.95
CA SER A 461 6.59 -20.69 -2.82
C SER A 461 5.87 -19.71 -3.73
N GLU A 462 5.67 -20.09 -5.00
CA GLU A 462 4.98 -19.26 -6.00
C GLU A 462 4.19 -20.15 -6.95
N VAL A 463 3.13 -19.61 -7.54
CA VAL A 463 2.35 -20.31 -8.56
C VAL A 463 1.77 -19.33 -9.55
N VAL A 464 1.69 -19.75 -10.80
CA VAL A 464 0.92 -19.09 -11.87
C VAL A 464 0.05 -20.14 -12.55
N VAL A 465 -1.24 -19.82 -12.63
CA VAL A 465 -2.21 -20.64 -13.35
C VAL A 465 -2.56 -19.95 -14.68
N TYR A 466 -2.58 -20.71 -15.76
CA TYR A 466 -2.85 -20.21 -17.12
C TYR A 466 -3.47 -21.28 -18.02
N ASP A 467 -3.96 -20.84 -19.18
CA ASP A 467 -4.43 -21.74 -20.24
C ASP A 467 -3.26 -22.16 -21.15
N ASP A 468 -3.17 -23.44 -21.45
CA ASP A 468 -2.25 -24.01 -22.42
C ASP A 468 -3.04 -24.96 -23.34
N GLY A 469 -3.49 -24.42 -24.47
CA GLY A 469 -4.25 -25.18 -25.45
C GLY A 469 -5.60 -25.73 -24.96
N GLY A 470 -6.31 -25.00 -24.11
CA GLY A 470 -7.58 -25.36 -23.49
C GLY A 470 -7.44 -26.22 -22.22
N GLN A 471 -6.22 -26.38 -21.73
CA GLN A 471 -5.92 -27.04 -20.46
C GLN A 471 -5.51 -26.04 -19.39
N ILE A 472 -6.10 -26.13 -18.22
CA ILE A 472 -5.67 -25.31 -17.07
C ILE A 472 -4.38 -25.92 -16.52
N VAL A 473 -3.29 -25.15 -16.60
CA VAL A 473 -1.96 -25.50 -16.11
C VAL A 473 -1.67 -24.74 -14.84
N ALA A 474 -1.19 -25.42 -13.80
CA ALA A 474 -0.58 -24.80 -12.62
C ALA A 474 0.95 -24.97 -12.72
N GLU A 475 1.66 -23.85 -12.89
CA GLU A 475 3.10 -23.83 -12.86
C GLU A 475 3.56 -23.35 -11.48
N ILE A 476 4.27 -24.21 -10.75
CA ILE A 476 4.60 -24.03 -9.33
C ILE A 476 6.11 -23.88 -9.18
N TYR A 477 6.54 -22.86 -8.46
CA TYR A 477 7.86 -22.79 -7.88
C TYR A 477 7.79 -23.31 -6.44
N PRO A 478 8.40 -24.49 -6.16
CA PRO A 478 8.36 -25.10 -4.84
C PRO A 478 9.12 -24.30 -3.78
N ALA A 479 8.71 -24.44 -2.53
CA ALA A 479 9.49 -23.97 -1.38
C ALA A 479 10.74 -24.83 -1.16
N ASP A 480 11.73 -24.30 -0.42
CA ASP A 480 12.94 -25.02 -0.07
C ASP A 480 12.60 -26.37 0.61
N GLY A 481 13.23 -27.44 0.14
CA GLY A 481 12.98 -28.79 0.63
C GLY A 481 11.94 -29.59 -0.16
N PHE A 482 11.22 -28.96 -1.14
CA PHE A 482 10.20 -29.61 -1.96
C PHE A 482 10.48 -29.51 -3.47
N LEU A 483 11.68 -29.08 -3.86
CA LEU A 483 12.03 -28.77 -5.26
C LEU A 483 11.78 -29.93 -6.25
N ASP A 484 11.91 -31.18 -5.82
CA ASP A 484 11.74 -32.37 -6.65
C ASP A 484 10.55 -33.25 -6.19
N ASP A 485 9.69 -32.77 -5.28
CA ASP A 485 8.58 -33.55 -4.72
C ASP A 485 7.29 -33.44 -5.56
N LYS A 486 7.39 -33.83 -6.86
CA LYS A 486 6.23 -33.85 -7.75
C LYS A 486 5.03 -34.64 -7.22
N PRO A 487 5.19 -35.83 -6.56
CA PRO A 487 4.08 -36.56 -5.96
C PRO A 487 3.26 -35.75 -4.94
N HIS A 488 3.92 -34.89 -4.13
CA HIS A 488 3.24 -33.99 -3.20
C HIS A 488 2.31 -33.02 -3.96
N PHE A 489 2.84 -32.33 -4.99
CA PHE A 489 2.06 -31.36 -5.76
C PHE A 489 0.94 -32.01 -6.58
N ASP A 490 1.15 -33.20 -7.14
CA ASP A 490 0.10 -33.95 -7.83
C ASP A 490 -1.03 -34.35 -6.84
N SER A 491 -0.69 -34.67 -5.59
CA SER A 491 -1.67 -34.94 -4.53
C SER A 491 -2.43 -33.70 -4.11
N LEU A 492 -1.72 -32.57 -3.93
CA LEU A 492 -2.30 -31.26 -3.62
C LEU A 492 -3.32 -30.85 -4.67
N ILE A 493 -2.95 -30.91 -5.94
CA ILE A 493 -3.84 -30.54 -7.04
C ILE A 493 -5.07 -31.46 -7.13
N ARG A 494 -4.91 -32.77 -6.88
CA ARG A 494 -6.09 -33.67 -6.78
C ARG A 494 -7.05 -33.24 -5.69
N GLN A 495 -6.54 -32.87 -4.50
CA GLN A 495 -7.37 -32.38 -3.40
C GLN A 495 -8.06 -31.05 -3.73
N ILE A 496 -7.36 -30.14 -4.44
CA ILE A 496 -7.93 -28.85 -4.86
C ILE A 496 -9.01 -29.05 -5.93
N ASN A 497 -8.81 -29.99 -6.84
CA ASN A 497 -9.76 -30.33 -7.89
C ASN A 497 -11.01 -31.04 -7.34
N ASP A 498 -10.89 -31.71 -6.19
CA ASP A 498 -12.02 -32.40 -5.56
C ASP A 498 -13.12 -31.40 -5.20
N GLY A 499 -14.33 -31.69 -5.66
CA GLY A 499 -15.48 -30.79 -5.51
C GLY A 499 -15.50 -29.56 -6.43
N GLN A 500 -14.51 -29.39 -7.34
CA GLN A 500 -14.55 -28.36 -8.37
C GLN A 500 -15.28 -28.81 -9.63
N PRO A 501 -16.03 -27.91 -10.30
CA PRO A 501 -16.54 -28.18 -11.65
C PRO A 501 -15.39 -28.60 -12.59
N LYS A 502 -15.65 -29.53 -13.50
CA LYS A 502 -14.62 -30.06 -14.42
C LYS A 502 -13.86 -28.96 -15.17
N TYR A 503 -14.54 -27.90 -15.57
CA TYR A 503 -13.94 -26.79 -16.31
C TYR A 503 -12.98 -25.92 -15.47
N LYS A 504 -13.05 -25.97 -14.12
CA LYS A 504 -12.14 -25.28 -13.20
C LYS A 504 -10.97 -26.15 -12.72
N GLN A 505 -10.93 -27.42 -13.09
CA GLN A 505 -9.91 -28.34 -12.60
C GLN A 505 -8.57 -28.11 -13.31
N VAL A 506 -7.50 -28.06 -12.53
CA VAL A 506 -6.13 -28.03 -13.04
C VAL A 506 -5.82 -29.39 -13.67
N SER A 507 -5.45 -29.36 -14.95
CA SER A 507 -5.18 -30.56 -15.76
C SER A 507 -3.69 -30.94 -15.72
N VAL A 508 -2.80 -29.96 -15.63
CA VAL A 508 -1.35 -30.17 -15.72
C VAL A 508 -0.65 -29.42 -14.59
N VAL A 509 0.34 -30.08 -13.97
CA VAL A 509 1.24 -29.48 -12.97
C VAL A 509 2.64 -29.42 -13.54
N LYS A 510 3.19 -28.22 -13.68
CA LYS A 510 4.60 -27.97 -14.04
C LYS A 510 5.37 -27.47 -12.81
N LEU A 511 6.57 -27.98 -12.58
CA LEU A 511 7.46 -27.51 -11.51
C LEU A 511 8.60 -26.69 -12.10
N ARG A 512 8.81 -25.50 -11.54
CA ARG A 512 9.92 -24.60 -11.90
C ARG A 512 11.14 -24.85 -11.01
N LYS A 513 12.32 -24.58 -11.57
CA LYS A 513 13.59 -24.62 -10.84
C LYS A 513 14.05 -23.23 -10.35
N SER A 514 13.38 -22.17 -10.78
CA SER A 514 13.68 -20.79 -10.43
C SER A 514 12.41 -19.98 -10.20
N GLU A 515 12.51 -18.90 -9.41
CA GLU A 515 11.41 -17.97 -9.18
C GLU A 515 10.86 -17.37 -10.48
N PHE A 516 9.60 -16.96 -10.44
CA PHE A 516 9.00 -16.18 -11.54
C PHE A 516 9.62 -14.78 -11.62
N GLN A 517 9.65 -14.21 -12.82
CA GLN A 517 10.06 -12.82 -13.00
C GLN A 517 9.04 -11.89 -12.35
N LYS A 518 9.54 -10.90 -11.64
CA LYS A 518 8.74 -9.95 -10.87
C LYS A 518 9.05 -8.51 -11.30
N ASN A 519 8.04 -7.65 -11.21
CA ASN A 519 8.22 -6.21 -11.40
C ASN A 519 8.86 -5.54 -10.15
N ALA A 520 9.07 -4.22 -10.20
CA ALA A 520 9.63 -3.43 -9.09
C ALA A 520 8.80 -3.54 -7.78
N THR A 521 7.49 -3.79 -7.89
CA THR A 521 6.60 -4.01 -6.74
C THR A 521 6.53 -5.46 -6.28
N LYS A 522 7.44 -6.31 -6.79
CA LYS A 522 7.53 -7.75 -6.47
C LYS A 522 6.31 -8.59 -6.88
N LYS A 523 5.50 -8.10 -7.82
CA LYS A 523 4.39 -8.87 -8.43
C LYS A 523 4.92 -9.69 -9.60
N ILE A 524 4.45 -10.94 -9.75
CA ILE A 524 4.80 -11.82 -10.86
C ILE A 524 4.29 -11.21 -12.17
N ILE A 525 5.16 -11.19 -13.18
CA ILE A 525 4.86 -10.68 -14.52
C ILE A 525 4.28 -11.82 -15.35
N ARG A 526 2.96 -11.98 -15.36
CA ARG A 526 2.24 -13.12 -15.97
C ARG A 526 2.51 -13.30 -17.47
N TYR A 527 2.55 -12.21 -18.24
CA TYR A 527 2.77 -12.32 -19.68
C TYR A 527 4.12 -12.96 -20.05
N LYS A 528 5.14 -12.77 -19.19
CA LYS A 528 6.45 -13.41 -19.41
C LYS A 528 6.42 -14.92 -19.22
N VAL A 529 5.54 -15.43 -18.37
CA VAL A 529 5.34 -16.88 -18.23
C VAL A 529 4.80 -17.46 -19.53
N GLN A 530 3.90 -16.75 -20.21
CA GLN A 530 3.37 -17.15 -21.51
C GLN A 530 4.41 -17.03 -22.64
N GLU A 531 5.25 -15.98 -22.63
CA GLU A 531 6.35 -15.82 -23.59
C GLU A 531 7.41 -16.92 -23.46
N GLU A 532 7.78 -17.31 -22.23
CA GLU A 532 8.72 -18.41 -21.97
C GLU A 532 8.26 -19.73 -22.60
N GLN A 533 6.94 -19.96 -22.70
CA GLN A 533 6.37 -21.17 -23.28
C GLN A 533 6.30 -21.14 -24.81
N ASN A 534 6.03 -19.98 -25.39
CA ASN A 534 6.00 -19.83 -26.85
C ASN A 534 7.40 -19.94 -27.49
N ASN A 535 8.46 -19.88 -26.66
CA ASN A 535 9.87 -19.99 -27.08
C ASN A 535 10.48 -21.38 -26.81
N VAL A 536 9.72 -22.35 -26.31
CA VAL A 536 10.09 -23.75 -26.11
C VAL A 536 9.36 -24.64 -27.14
#